data_840fd319a0827fb833cfe4991cded810
#
_entry.id   840fd319a0827fb833cfe4991cded810
#
_cell.length_a   1.000
_cell.length_b   1.000
_cell.length_c   1.000
_cell.angle_alpha   90.00
_cell.angle_beta   90.00
_cell.angle_gamma   90.00
#
_symmetry.space_group_name_H-M   'P 1'
#
loop_
_entity.id
_entity.type
_entity.pdbx_description
1 polymer ?
#
loop_
_entity_poly.entity_id
_entity_poly.type
_entity_poly.pdbx_seq_one_letter_code
_entity_poly.pdbx_strand_id
1 'polypeptide(L)'
;LLENGSTLYTEKQYHGMDLSNDKNVAYVRPVIAWQNGRFSTAIAMESNVVNNAYGYYENGKWIDQSDRTGYGFTMTWNGQKTDPEDGAVINLNTAYMDATDETDFTAGVNALWHRFELGYIYAHNKIEAFNATNIDAVCEDDCWITDPGNYDIHTIHASYLFPNVMDMKNFNIYLGAYASWVEANPNNGDNSEDARYGGRLRFKYFF
;
A
#
# COMPACT_ATOMS: atom_id res chain seq x y z
N LEU A 1 8.89 -7.58 -4.53
CA LEU A 1 9.15 -8.81 -3.81
C LEU A 1 7.89 -9.63 -3.88
N LEU A 2 7.87 -10.58 -4.74
CA LEU A 2 6.79 -11.55 -4.76
C LEU A 2 7.11 -12.61 -3.75
N GLU A 3 6.51 -12.45 -2.66
CA GLU A 3 6.23 -13.59 -1.87
C GLU A 3 5.10 -14.34 -2.58
N ASN A 4 5.26 -15.64 -2.73
CA ASN A 4 4.15 -16.42 -3.24
C ASN A 4 2.95 -16.11 -2.32
N GLY A 5 1.76 -16.02 -2.84
CA GLY A 5 0.57 -15.66 -2.06
C GLY A 5 0.39 -16.49 -0.80
N SER A 6 1.05 -17.64 -0.67
CA SER A 6 1.04 -18.47 0.52
C SER A 6 1.63 -17.79 1.76
N THR A 7 2.52 -16.81 1.63
CA THR A 7 3.05 -16.06 2.78
C THR A 7 2.10 -15.00 3.31
N LEU A 8 1.20 -14.50 2.50
CA LEU A 8 0.16 -13.56 2.94
C LEU A 8 -1.04 -14.28 3.57
N TYR A 9 -1.24 -15.55 3.25
CA TYR A 9 -2.42 -16.34 3.64
C TYR A 9 -2.03 -17.67 4.29
N THR A 10 -0.97 -17.67 5.11
CA THR A 10 -0.49 -18.86 5.81
C THR A 10 -1.51 -19.49 6.73
N GLU A 11 -2.51 -18.74 7.16
CA GLU A 11 -3.55 -19.20 8.07
C GLU A 11 -4.84 -19.61 7.37
N LYS A 12 -4.82 -19.68 6.03
CA LYS A 12 -6.00 -20.06 5.23
C LYS A 12 -7.23 -19.17 5.46
N GLN A 13 -7.01 -17.97 5.95
CA GLN A 13 -8.06 -17.00 6.23
C GLN A 13 -7.81 -15.71 5.48
N TYR A 14 -8.83 -15.20 4.84
CA TYR A 14 -8.84 -13.91 4.21
C TYR A 14 -10.15 -13.22 4.58
N HIS A 15 -10.06 -11.98 5.10
CA HIS A 15 -11.20 -11.26 5.65
C HIS A 15 -12.00 -12.09 6.68
N GLY A 16 -11.30 -12.91 7.46
CA GLY A 16 -11.92 -13.76 8.48
C GLY A 16 -12.63 -15.01 7.97
N MET A 17 -12.55 -15.30 6.67
CA MET A 17 -13.14 -16.52 6.10
C MET A 17 -12.08 -17.57 5.80
N ASP A 18 -12.38 -18.83 6.09
CA ASP A 18 -11.55 -19.94 5.68
C ASP A 18 -11.53 -20.06 4.17
N LEU A 19 -10.32 -20.02 3.61
CA LEU A 19 -10.10 -20.26 2.20
C LEU A 19 -9.98 -21.75 1.94
N SER A 20 -10.80 -22.27 1.05
CA SER A 20 -10.70 -23.63 0.57
C SER A 20 -9.95 -23.72 -0.75
N ASN A 21 -9.60 -24.93 -1.13
CA ASN A 21 -8.94 -25.21 -2.40
C ASN A 21 -7.54 -24.55 -2.54
N ASP A 22 -6.73 -24.62 -1.48
CA ASP A 22 -5.38 -24.09 -1.42
C ASP A 22 -4.50 -24.61 -2.57
N LYS A 23 -4.29 -23.78 -3.56
CA LYS A 23 -3.31 -24.02 -4.62
C LYS A 23 -2.21 -22.98 -4.50
N ASN A 24 -1.07 -23.29 -5.07
CA ASN A 24 -0.03 -22.29 -5.23
C ASN A 24 -0.51 -21.19 -6.17
N VAL A 25 -0.32 -19.94 -5.76
CA VAL A 25 -0.55 -18.78 -6.61
C VAL A 25 0.72 -18.45 -7.40
N ALA A 26 0.55 -17.94 -8.59
CA ALA A 26 1.63 -17.42 -9.41
C ALA A 26 1.28 -16.04 -9.92
N TYR A 27 2.17 -15.08 -9.69
CA TYR A 27 2.00 -13.71 -10.17
C TYR A 27 2.95 -13.42 -11.32
N VAL A 28 2.43 -12.68 -12.30
CA VAL A 28 3.23 -12.11 -13.39
C VAL A 28 3.30 -10.61 -13.18
N ARG A 29 4.52 -10.07 -13.22
CA ARG A 29 4.78 -8.64 -12.99
C ARG A 29 5.62 -8.03 -14.10
N PRO A 30 5.03 -7.67 -15.25
CA PRO A 30 5.72 -6.88 -16.27
C PRO A 30 5.97 -5.46 -15.76
N VAL A 31 7.14 -4.92 -16.08
CA VAL A 31 7.54 -3.54 -15.78
C VAL A 31 8.14 -2.92 -17.01
N ILE A 32 7.68 -1.73 -17.37
CA ILE A 32 8.26 -0.89 -18.42
C ILE A 32 8.80 0.37 -17.73
N ALA A 33 10.09 0.63 -17.90
CA ALA A 33 10.73 1.81 -17.36
C ALA A 33 11.37 2.65 -18.44
N TRP A 34 11.30 3.97 -18.28
CA TRP A 34 11.89 4.94 -19.18
C TRP A 34 12.60 6.02 -18.39
N GLN A 35 13.74 6.49 -18.90
CA GLN A 35 14.49 7.57 -18.31
C GLN A 35 15.05 8.50 -19.38
N ASN A 36 14.86 9.79 -19.20
CA ASN A 36 15.46 10.82 -20.04
C ASN A 36 15.74 12.09 -19.23
N GLY A 37 17.01 12.52 -19.23
CA GLY A 37 17.44 13.71 -18.50
C GLY A 37 17.05 13.63 -17.02
N ARG A 38 16.22 14.57 -16.59
CA ARG A 38 15.74 14.68 -15.20
C ARG A 38 14.56 13.77 -14.90
N PHE A 39 13.90 13.25 -15.91
CA PHE A 39 12.70 12.43 -15.74
C PHE A 39 13.02 10.94 -15.77
N SER A 40 12.41 10.21 -14.86
CA SER A 40 12.29 8.77 -14.92
C SER A 40 10.85 8.37 -14.62
N THR A 41 10.37 7.35 -15.30
CA THR A 41 9.03 6.81 -15.08
C THR A 41 9.05 5.30 -15.22
N ALA A 42 8.15 4.63 -14.51
CA ALA A 42 7.89 3.22 -14.69
C ALA A 42 6.39 2.94 -14.59
N ILE A 43 5.95 1.99 -15.38
CA ILE A 43 4.61 1.41 -15.31
C ILE A 43 4.80 -0.07 -14.98
N ALA A 44 4.09 -0.56 -14.00
CA ALA A 44 4.09 -1.95 -13.59
C ALA A 44 2.66 -2.48 -13.56
N MET A 45 2.50 -3.75 -13.87
CA MET A 45 1.28 -4.50 -13.65
C MET A 45 1.65 -5.74 -12.84
N GLU A 46 0.77 -6.18 -11.99
CA GLU A 46 0.88 -7.47 -11.30
C GLU A 46 -0.46 -8.17 -11.35
N SER A 47 -0.49 -9.42 -11.77
CA SER A 47 -1.72 -10.20 -11.84
C SER A 47 -1.45 -11.64 -11.42
N ASN A 48 -2.35 -12.20 -10.64
CA ASN A 48 -2.39 -13.64 -10.43
C ASN A 48 -2.85 -14.34 -11.70
N VAL A 49 -2.12 -15.37 -12.10
CA VAL A 49 -2.41 -16.14 -13.33
C VAL A 49 -2.97 -17.53 -13.05
N VAL A 50 -3.21 -17.86 -11.79
CA VAL A 50 -3.78 -19.14 -11.36
C VAL A 50 -5.22 -18.92 -10.89
N ASN A 51 -6.20 -19.26 -11.71
CA ASN A 51 -7.60 -19.15 -11.37
C ASN A 51 -8.01 -20.17 -10.29
N ASN A 52 -8.92 -19.78 -9.43
CA ASN A 52 -9.44 -20.62 -8.35
C ASN A 52 -8.33 -21.22 -7.47
N ALA A 53 -7.30 -20.42 -7.19
CA ALA A 53 -6.22 -20.86 -6.32
C ALA A 53 -6.69 -20.98 -4.87
N TYR A 54 -7.51 -20.04 -4.42
CA TYR A 54 -8.18 -20.04 -3.12
C TYR A 54 -9.48 -19.23 -3.20
N GLY A 55 -10.39 -19.51 -2.29
CA GLY A 55 -11.70 -18.86 -2.25
C GLY A 55 -12.62 -19.55 -1.26
N TYR A 56 -13.90 -19.23 -1.30
CA TYR A 56 -14.90 -19.77 -0.41
C TYR A 56 -16.21 -20.10 -1.15
N TYR A 57 -17.09 -20.83 -0.50
CA TYR A 57 -18.42 -21.10 -1.01
C TYR A 57 -19.46 -20.20 -0.34
N GLU A 58 -20.19 -19.46 -1.15
CA GLU A 58 -21.33 -18.67 -0.74
C GLU A 58 -22.60 -19.18 -1.41
N ASN A 59 -23.60 -19.57 -0.64
CA ASN A 59 -24.88 -20.12 -1.16
C ASN A 59 -24.68 -21.23 -2.22
N GLY A 60 -23.64 -22.05 -2.07
CA GLY A 60 -23.29 -23.12 -3.00
C GLY A 60 -22.58 -22.69 -4.27
N LYS A 61 -22.28 -21.40 -4.42
CA LYS A 61 -21.47 -20.83 -5.50
C LYS A 61 -20.04 -20.60 -5.02
N TRP A 62 -19.08 -21.02 -5.81
CA TRP A 62 -17.66 -20.72 -5.56
C TRP A 62 -17.37 -19.24 -5.84
N ILE A 63 -16.73 -18.57 -4.89
CA ILE A 63 -16.21 -17.22 -5.01
C ILE A 63 -14.67 -17.29 -5.00
N ASP A 64 -14.07 -16.95 -6.13
CA ASP A 64 -12.62 -16.96 -6.30
C ASP A 64 -12.02 -15.69 -5.67
N GLN A 65 -11.26 -15.83 -4.60
CA GLN A 65 -10.54 -14.74 -3.94
C GLN A 65 -9.13 -14.56 -4.47
N SER A 66 -8.70 -15.43 -5.38
CA SER A 66 -7.37 -15.36 -5.98
C SER A 66 -7.28 -14.43 -7.19
N ASP A 67 -8.41 -13.96 -7.71
CA ASP A 67 -8.46 -13.02 -8.83
C ASP A 67 -8.10 -11.61 -8.34
N ARG A 68 -6.86 -11.24 -8.62
CA ARG A 68 -6.28 -9.98 -8.15
C ARG A 68 -5.32 -9.42 -9.18
N THR A 69 -5.56 -8.18 -9.57
CA THR A 69 -4.70 -7.45 -10.53
C THR A 69 -4.40 -6.06 -10.01
N GLY A 70 -3.12 -5.71 -10.00
CA GLY A 70 -2.62 -4.41 -9.61
C GLY A 70 -1.92 -3.69 -10.74
N TYR A 71 -2.01 -2.37 -10.75
CA TYR A 71 -1.31 -1.47 -11.67
C TYR A 71 -0.57 -0.42 -10.86
N GLY A 72 0.66 -0.14 -11.26
CA GLY A 72 1.49 0.87 -10.62
C GLY A 72 2.08 1.82 -11.66
N PHE A 73 2.13 3.09 -11.29
CA PHE A 73 2.83 4.12 -12.05
C PHE A 73 3.72 4.92 -11.11
N THR A 74 4.96 5.16 -11.51
CA THR A 74 5.89 6.02 -10.80
C THR A 74 6.49 7.04 -11.75
N MET A 75 6.69 8.26 -11.27
CA MET A 75 7.40 9.31 -11.98
C MET A 75 8.30 10.06 -11.01
N THR A 76 9.54 10.28 -11.41
CA THR A 76 10.49 11.11 -10.66
C THR A 76 10.99 12.23 -11.55
N TRP A 77 10.91 13.45 -11.05
CA TRP A 77 11.66 14.57 -11.56
C TRP A 77 12.84 14.85 -10.62
N ASN A 78 14.05 14.76 -11.15
CA ASN A 78 15.28 14.94 -10.38
C ASN A 78 15.98 16.23 -10.80
N GLY A 79 15.74 17.31 -10.09
CA GLY A 79 16.37 18.62 -10.30
C GLY A 79 17.86 18.64 -9.97
N GLN A 80 18.32 17.75 -9.07
CA GLN A 80 19.72 17.65 -8.67
C GLN A 80 20.66 17.21 -9.81
N LYS A 81 20.10 16.62 -10.88
CA LYS A 81 20.90 16.31 -12.07
C LYS A 81 21.43 17.55 -12.80
N THR A 82 20.82 18.72 -12.60
CA THR A 82 21.23 19.98 -13.22
C THR A 82 21.65 21.03 -12.20
N ASP A 83 21.18 20.90 -11.01
CA ASP A 83 21.52 21.74 -9.87
C ASP A 83 21.74 20.83 -8.64
N PRO A 84 22.98 20.31 -8.46
CA PRO A 84 23.27 19.37 -7.38
C PRO A 84 23.11 19.94 -5.97
N GLU A 85 23.22 21.26 -5.83
CA GLU A 85 23.18 21.93 -4.53
C GLU A 85 21.75 22.28 -4.12
N ASP A 86 20.98 22.88 -5.03
CA ASP A 86 19.67 23.45 -4.74
C ASP A 86 18.50 22.71 -5.43
N GLY A 87 18.80 21.74 -6.29
CA GLY A 87 17.78 21.01 -7.03
C GLY A 87 16.93 20.13 -6.13
N ALA A 88 15.61 20.24 -6.27
CA ALA A 88 14.67 19.35 -5.62
C ALA A 88 14.51 18.02 -6.38
N VAL A 89 14.08 16.97 -5.67
CA VAL A 89 13.60 15.71 -6.25
C VAL A 89 12.13 15.56 -5.92
N ILE A 90 11.29 15.40 -6.95
CA ILE A 90 9.85 15.21 -6.79
C ILE A 90 9.49 13.82 -7.31
N ASN A 91 8.81 13.05 -6.48
CA ASN A 91 8.31 11.73 -6.84
C ASN A 91 6.79 11.73 -6.80
N LEU A 92 6.19 11.13 -7.82
CA LEU A 92 4.78 10.79 -7.91
C LEU A 92 4.67 9.27 -8.01
N ASN A 93 3.81 8.68 -7.18
CA ASN A 93 3.51 7.25 -7.22
C ASN A 93 2.00 7.08 -7.19
N THR A 94 1.49 6.23 -8.05
CA THR A 94 0.10 5.80 -8.02
C THR A 94 0.01 4.29 -8.12
N ALA A 95 -0.95 3.71 -7.45
CA ALA A 95 -1.28 2.30 -7.55
C ALA A 95 -2.79 2.12 -7.57
N TYR A 96 -3.24 1.14 -8.32
CA TYR A 96 -4.62 0.69 -8.37
C TYR A 96 -4.63 -0.83 -8.29
N MET A 97 -5.49 -1.38 -7.47
CA MET A 97 -5.72 -2.81 -7.36
C MET A 97 -7.20 -3.10 -7.60
N ASP A 98 -7.46 -4.13 -8.37
CA ASP A 98 -8.76 -4.74 -8.58
C ASP A 98 -8.72 -6.19 -8.10
N ALA A 99 -9.58 -6.53 -7.18
CA ALA A 99 -9.71 -7.85 -6.60
C ALA A 99 -11.20 -8.19 -6.46
N THR A 100 -11.54 -9.45 -6.17
CA THR A 100 -12.92 -9.96 -6.21
C THR A 100 -13.90 -9.11 -5.38
N ASP A 101 -13.55 -8.74 -4.17
CA ASP A 101 -14.45 -8.01 -3.25
C ASP A 101 -13.84 -6.66 -2.80
N GLU A 102 -12.83 -6.18 -3.51
CA GLU A 102 -12.06 -5.02 -3.09
C GLU A 102 -11.46 -4.28 -4.28
N THR A 103 -11.55 -2.96 -4.26
CA THR A 103 -10.78 -2.11 -5.17
C THR A 103 -10.07 -1.04 -4.38
N ASP A 104 -8.76 -0.89 -4.65
CA ASP A 104 -7.91 0.07 -3.97
C ASP A 104 -7.25 1.02 -4.93
N PHE A 105 -7.23 2.27 -4.58
CA PHE A 105 -6.46 3.31 -5.27
C PHE A 105 -5.57 4.05 -4.29
N THR A 106 -4.32 4.26 -4.66
CA THR A 106 -3.39 5.08 -3.89
C THR A 106 -2.66 6.04 -4.80
N ALA A 107 -2.53 7.29 -4.39
CA ALA A 107 -1.69 8.29 -5.04
C ALA A 107 -0.86 9.02 -3.98
N GLY A 108 0.43 9.15 -4.24
CA GLY A 108 1.34 9.84 -3.34
C GLY A 108 2.30 10.74 -4.10
N VAL A 109 2.57 11.90 -3.55
CA VAL A 109 3.60 12.82 -4.01
C VAL A 109 4.51 13.16 -2.85
N ASN A 110 5.82 13.14 -3.10
CA ASN A 110 6.79 13.66 -2.14
C ASN A 110 7.88 14.49 -2.82
N ALA A 111 8.33 15.50 -2.13
CA ALA A 111 9.39 16.38 -2.55
C ALA A 111 10.53 16.35 -1.54
N LEU A 112 11.74 16.09 -2.03
CA LEU A 112 12.98 16.20 -1.27
C LEU A 112 13.73 17.46 -1.72
N TRP A 113 14.08 18.30 -0.77
CA TRP A 113 14.87 19.48 -1.02
C TRP A 113 15.90 19.65 0.10
N HIS A 114 17.19 19.66 -0.27
CA HIS A 114 18.28 19.59 0.68
C HIS A 114 18.16 18.39 1.64
N ARG A 115 17.87 18.68 2.90
CA ARG A 115 17.73 17.70 3.99
C ARG A 115 16.30 17.50 4.42
N PHE A 116 15.36 18.15 3.75
CA PHE A 116 13.95 18.15 4.10
C PHE A 116 13.15 17.33 3.07
N GLU A 117 12.22 16.55 3.55
CA GLU A 117 11.23 15.84 2.76
C GLU A 117 9.83 16.19 3.25
N LEU A 118 8.94 16.46 2.32
CA LEU A 118 7.52 16.63 2.56
C LEU A 118 6.76 15.76 1.58
N GLY A 119 5.75 15.07 2.06
CA GLY A 119 4.91 14.24 1.21
C GLY A 119 3.47 14.18 1.65
N TYR A 120 2.63 13.83 0.69
CA TYR A 120 1.21 13.59 0.87
C TYR A 120 0.83 12.30 0.15
N ILE A 121 0.00 11.50 0.81
CA ILE A 121 -0.54 10.25 0.27
C ILE A 121 -2.07 10.30 0.45
N TYR A 122 -2.77 9.97 -0.62
CA TYR A 122 -4.19 9.69 -0.62
C TYR A 122 -4.41 8.22 -0.97
N ALA A 123 -5.28 7.55 -0.24
CA ALA A 123 -5.75 6.21 -0.58
C ALA A 123 -7.27 6.17 -0.52
N HIS A 124 -7.88 5.46 -1.44
CA HIS A 124 -9.29 5.15 -1.49
C HIS A 124 -9.47 3.65 -1.60
N ASN A 125 -10.10 3.05 -0.60
CA ASN A 125 -10.36 1.63 -0.54
C ASN A 125 -11.86 1.42 -0.59
N LYS A 126 -12.33 0.62 -1.53
CA LYS A 126 -13.71 0.17 -1.62
C LYS A 126 -13.76 -1.31 -1.30
N ILE A 127 -14.48 -1.66 -0.25
CA ILE A 127 -14.71 -3.04 0.17
C ILE A 127 -16.17 -3.38 -0.13
N GLU A 128 -16.40 -4.45 -0.91
CA GLU A 128 -17.73 -4.88 -1.25
C GLU A 128 -18.34 -5.77 -0.15
N ALA A 129 -19.64 -5.91 -0.17
CA ALA A 129 -20.34 -6.67 0.85
C ALA A 129 -20.03 -8.17 0.73
N PHE A 130 -19.45 -8.74 1.78
CA PHE A 130 -19.47 -10.18 1.98
C PHE A 130 -20.87 -10.60 2.41
N ASN A 131 -21.28 -11.83 2.06
CA ASN A 131 -22.51 -12.35 2.61
C ASN A 131 -22.30 -12.69 4.09
N ALA A 132 -22.77 -11.78 4.95
CA ALA A 132 -22.58 -11.83 6.39
C ALA A 132 -23.12 -13.09 7.09
N THR A 133 -23.95 -13.89 6.41
CA THR A 133 -24.51 -15.11 6.98
C THR A 133 -23.48 -16.19 7.32
N ASN A 134 -22.28 -16.11 6.76
CA ASN A 134 -21.21 -17.06 7.05
C ASN A 134 -20.07 -16.48 7.90
N ILE A 135 -20.04 -15.18 8.11
CA ILE A 135 -18.98 -14.52 8.87
C ILE A 135 -19.02 -14.93 10.34
N ASP A 136 -20.20 -14.92 10.95
CA ASP A 136 -20.39 -15.32 12.35
C ASP A 136 -20.06 -16.79 12.62
N ALA A 137 -20.08 -17.64 11.60
CA ALA A 137 -19.80 -19.08 11.73
C ALA A 137 -18.31 -19.41 11.57
N VAL A 138 -17.53 -18.49 10.98
CA VAL A 138 -16.11 -18.68 10.64
C VAL A 138 -15.19 -17.84 11.52
N CYS A 139 -15.72 -16.78 12.08
CA CYS A 139 -14.98 -15.87 12.95
C CYS A 139 -15.26 -16.17 14.42
N GLU A 140 -14.40 -16.94 15.07
CA GLU A 140 -14.26 -16.87 16.50
C GLU A 140 -13.54 -15.55 16.88
N ASP A 141 -13.80 -15.03 18.02
CA ASP A 141 -13.50 -13.75 18.70
C ASP A 141 -12.39 -12.78 18.20
N ASP A 142 -11.58 -13.11 17.20
CA ASP A 142 -10.44 -12.32 16.75
C ASP A 142 -10.46 -11.92 15.26
N CYS A 143 -11.61 -11.87 14.63
CA CYS A 143 -11.71 -11.48 13.22
C CYS A 143 -11.63 -9.97 13.01
N TRP A 144 -10.57 -9.54 12.38
CA TRP A 144 -10.38 -8.17 11.90
C TRP A 144 -11.06 -8.01 10.52
N ILE A 145 -12.38 -7.96 10.51
CA ILE A 145 -13.14 -7.69 9.30
C ILE A 145 -13.39 -6.20 9.22
N THR A 146 -13.00 -5.59 8.11
CA THR A 146 -13.40 -4.23 7.81
C THR A 146 -14.80 -4.26 7.23
N ASP A 147 -15.70 -3.45 7.76
CA ASP A 147 -17.07 -3.34 7.25
C ASP A 147 -17.06 -2.96 5.76
N PRO A 148 -17.93 -3.56 4.94
CA PRO A 148 -18.09 -3.14 3.55
C PRO A 148 -18.44 -1.66 3.46
N GLY A 149 -17.76 -0.96 2.56
CA GLY A 149 -17.93 0.50 2.43
C GLY A 149 -16.79 1.14 1.67
N ASN A 150 -16.73 2.46 1.76
CA ASN A 150 -15.68 3.27 1.16
C ASN A 150 -14.86 3.94 2.25
N TYR A 151 -13.55 3.93 2.07
CA TYR A 151 -12.60 4.46 3.03
C TYR A 151 -11.62 5.39 2.32
N ASP A 152 -11.64 6.66 2.69
CA ASP A 152 -10.73 7.67 2.19
C ASP A 152 -9.67 7.95 3.25
N ILE A 153 -8.41 7.75 2.89
CA ILE A 153 -7.28 7.90 3.81
C ILE A 153 -6.34 8.97 3.28
N HIS A 154 -6.04 9.92 4.12
CA HIS A 154 -5.12 10.99 3.85
C HIS A 154 -3.94 10.92 4.80
N THR A 155 -2.73 11.07 4.29
CA THR A 155 -1.53 11.10 5.11
C THR A 155 -0.61 12.22 4.65
N ILE A 156 -0.21 13.07 5.58
CA ILE A 156 0.86 14.05 5.39
C ILE A 156 2.06 13.57 6.20
N HIS A 157 3.24 13.62 5.60
CA HIS A 157 4.48 13.31 6.31
C HIS A 157 5.56 14.33 5.99
N ALA A 158 6.43 14.55 6.95
CA ALA A 158 7.63 15.35 6.78
C ALA A 158 8.81 14.67 7.47
N SER A 159 9.99 14.80 6.89
CA SER A 159 11.22 14.32 7.52
C SER A 159 12.39 15.26 7.33
N TYR A 160 13.35 15.18 8.23
CA TYR A 160 14.58 15.94 8.19
C TYR A 160 15.80 15.06 8.46
N LEU A 161 16.83 15.24 7.65
CA LEU A 161 18.09 14.53 7.75
C LEU A 161 19.13 15.36 8.49
N PHE A 162 19.68 14.83 9.57
CA PHE A 162 20.88 15.29 10.26
C PHE A 162 22.05 14.41 9.82
N PRO A 163 22.92 14.88 8.91
CA PRO A 163 24.07 14.12 8.46
C PRO A 163 25.27 14.25 9.39
N ASN A 164 26.12 13.24 9.43
CA ASN A 164 27.41 13.24 10.14
C ASN A 164 27.30 13.68 11.60
N VAL A 165 26.31 13.16 12.32
CA VAL A 165 26.05 13.53 13.71
C VAL A 165 27.21 13.09 14.61
N MET A 166 27.53 13.90 15.63
CA MET A 166 28.63 13.68 16.58
C MET A 166 30.02 13.63 15.91
N ASP A 167 30.20 14.36 14.83
CA ASP A 167 31.42 14.37 14.00
C ASP A 167 31.82 13.00 13.43
N MET A 168 30.90 12.04 13.49
CA MET A 168 31.08 10.72 12.87
C MET A 168 30.67 10.76 11.41
N LYS A 169 31.66 10.61 10.54
CA LYS A 169 31.41 10.50 9.10
C LYS A 169 30.47 9.33 8.82
N ASN A 170 29.48 9.55 7.97
CA ASN A 170 28.48 8.56 7.58
C ASN A 170 27.45 8.16 8.68
N PHE A 171 27.47 8.81 9.85
CA PHE A 171 26.42 8.61 10.85
C PHE A 171 25.30 9.64 10.67
N ASN A 172 24.13 9.16 10.26
CA ASN A 172 22.99 9.98 9.92
C ASN A 172 21.81 9.72 10.86
N ILE A 173 21.12 10.78 11.25
CA ILE A 173 19.86 10.69 11.98
C ILE A 173 18.75 11.25 11.09
N TYR A 174 17.65 10.51 10.96
CA TYR A 174 16.43 10.94 10.29
C TYR A 174 15.34 11.14 11.35
N LEU A 175 14.80 12.32 11.41
CA LEU A 175 13.64 12.65 12.22
C LEU A 175 12.45 12.81 11.27
N GLY A 176 11.39 12.05 11.49
CA GLY A 176 10.17 12.12 10.69
C GLY A 176 8.93 12.24 11.57
N ALA A 177 7.90 12.86 11.04
CA ALA A 177 6.57 12.92 11.64
C ALA A 177 5.52 12.71 10.55
N TYR A 178 4.36 12.19 10.94
CA TYR A 178 3.21 12.05 10.06
C TYR A 178 1.92 12.31 10.82
N ALA A 179 0.92 12.73 10.07
CA ALA A 179 -0.48 12.73 10.47
C ALA A 179 -1.29 12.03 9.38
N SER A 180 -2.14 11.10 9.78
CA SER A 180 -3.03 10.36 8.89
C SER A 180 -4.44 10.42 9.45
N TRP A 181 -5.43 10.61 8.59
CA TRP A 181 -6.84 10.53 8.96
C TRP A 181 -7.59 9.70 7.92
N VAL A 182 -8.58 8.99 8.40
CA VAL A 182 -9.47 8.16 7.61
C VAL A 182 -10.90 8.67 7.74
N GLU A 183 -11.57 8.79 6.61
CA GLU A 183 -13.02 9.01 6.51
C GLU A 183 -13.64 7.67 6.10
N ALA A 184 -14.37 7.06 7.03
CA ALA A 184 -15.02 5.78 6.82
C ALA A 184 -16.49 5.97 6.54
N ASN A 185 -16.94 5.44 5.40
CA ASN A 185 -18.34 5.44 4.95
C ASN A 185 -18.81 3.99 4.76
N PRO A 186 -19.09 3.26 5.84
CA PRO A 186 -19.55 1.87 5.76
C PRO A 186 -20.96 1.81 5.15
N ASN A 187 -21.25 0.73 4.42
CA ASN A 187 -22.58 0.52 3.82
C ASN A 187 -23.69 0.34 4.87
N ASN A 188 -23.30 -0.22 6.02
CA ASN A 188 -24.19 -0.45 7.16
C ASN A 188 -23.53 0.17 8.40
N GLY A 189 -24.00 1.33 8.79
CA GLY A 189 -23.47 2.03 9.96
C GLY A 189 -23.35 3.53 9.75
N ASP A 190 -22.88 4.21 10.78
CA ASP A 190 -22.65 5.64 10.74
C ASP A 190 -21.27 5.95 10.17
N ASN A 191 -21.16 7.01 9.40
CA ASN A 191 -19.89 7.53 8.95
C ASN A 191 -19.03 7.92 10.16
N SER A 192 -17.76 7.61 10.08
CA SER A 192 -16.81 7.92 11.14
C SER A 192 -15.50 8.48 10.60
N GLU A 193 -14.82 9.22 11.44
CA GLU A 193 -13.48 9.74 11.18
C GLU A 193 -12.55 9.28 12.31
N ASP A 194 -11.34 8.86 11.96
CA ASP A 194 -10.28 8.57 12.91
C ASP A 194 -8.98 9.24 12.45
N ALA A 195 -8.17 9.68 13.40
CA ALA A 195 -6.91 10.34 13.11
C ALA A 195 -5.77 9.72 13.91
N ARG A 196 -4.66 9.48 13.22
CA ARG A 196 -3.43 8.95 13.80
C ARG A 196 -2.26 9.85 13.46
N TYR A 197 -1.38 10.03 14.42
CA TYR A 197 -0.13 10.78 14.23
C TYR A 197 1.00 10.08 14.95
N GLY A 198 2.19 10.28 14.45
CA GLY A 198 3.36 9.66 15.03
C GLY A 198 4.66 10.30 14.56
N GLY A 199 5.72 9.92 15.26
CA GLY A 199 7.07 10.32 14.92
C GLY A 199 7.97 9.10 14.76
N ARG A 200 8.99 9.26 13.94
CA ARG A 200 10.01 8.24 13.72
C ARG A 200 11.40 8.85 13.86
N LEU A 201 12.22 8.21 14.66
CA LEU A 201 13.63 8.49 14.74
C LEU A 201 14.40 7.28 14.20
N ARG A 202 15.27 7.53 13.19
CA ARG A 202 16.04 6.46 12.54
C ARG A 202 17.51 6.83 12.55
N PHE A 203 18.32 5.90 13.02
CA PHE A 203 19.78 5.98 13.00
C PHE A 203 20.31 5.13 11.84
N LYS A 204 21.23 5.70 11.05
CA LYS A 204 21.88 5.01 9.94
C LYS A 204 23.38 5.28 10.00
N TYR A 205 24.16 4.20 10.03
CA TYR A 205 25.61 4.26 9.91
C TYR A 205 26.05 3.47 8.68
N PHE A 206 26.84 4.08 7.82
CA PHE A 206 27.37 3.42 6.63
C PHE A 206 28.86 3.14 6.85
N PHE A 207 29.23 1.88 6.83
CA PHE A 207 30.59 1.40 6.96
C PHE A 207 31.38 1.54 5.65
#